data_642a93115948825a4e47f9a8edf8669e
#
_entry.id   642a93115948825a4e47f9a8edf8669e
#
_cell.length_a   1.000
_cell.length_b   1.000
_cell.length_c   1.000
_cell.angle_alpha   90.00
_cell.angle_beta   90.00
_cell.angle_gamma   90.00
#
_symmetry.space_group_name_H-M   'P 1'
#
loop_
_entity.id
_entity.type
_entity.pdbx_description
1 polymer ?
#
loop_
_entity_poly.entity_id
_entity_poly.type
_entity_poly.pdbx_seq_one_letter_code
_entity_poly.pdbx_strand_id
1 'polypeptide(L)'
;MGTQYRLLTLFADGGWMMYPLVLCSLIAVGVILAKMWTLWVAHAGTARVLREVQEAAESGDLDAAYDIARDTPGPAAAIVLAGLRRVRNGRLTKGELETAAATTGAIELSFLERGLVILATIANVAPLMGFLGTVAGMILAFAAIEEAGTVEPSLVAGGIKVALLTTAAGLIVAVPINITYNFFVTRIDRLIVDMEQGAQKIINLAWDLERDGKIEVIAAKKL
;
A
#
# COMPACT_ATOMS: atom_id res chain seq x y z
N MET A 1 -9.84 33.44 -14.80
CA MET A 1 -9.81 34.00 -13.44
C MET A 1 -11.05 33.70 -12.59
N GLY A 2 -12.26 33.51 -13.14
CA GLY A 2 -13.51 33.33 -12.37
C GLY A 2 -13.63 32.04 -11.55
N THR A 3 -12.91 30.94 -11.86
CA THR A 3 -13.07 29.64 -11.21
C THR A 3 -12.27 29.54 -9.89
N GLN A 4 -11.10 30.14 -9.82
CA GLN A 4 -10.27 30.13 -8.63
C GLN A 4 -10.90 30.91 -7.46
N TYR A 5 -11.50 32.05 -7.76
CA TYR A 5 -12.24 32.83 -6.74
C TYR A 5 -13.45 32.07 -6.19
N ARG A 6 -14.11 31.27 -7.02
CA ARG A 6 -15.24 30.43 -6.58
C ARG A 6 -14.79 29.29 -5.65
N LEU A 7 -13.67 28.64 -5.91
CA LEU A 7 -13.15 27.57 -5.03
C LEU A 7 -12.70 28.12 -3.67
N LEU A 8 -12.00 29.25 -3.65
CA LEU A 8 -11.57 29.89 -2.41
C LEU A 8 -12.77 30.37 -1.58
N THR A 9 -13.82 30.91 -2.21
CA THR A 9 -15.04 31.31 -1.50
C THR A 9 -15.79 30.10 -0.95
N LEU A 10 -15.91 29.00 -1.71
CA LEU A 10 -16.51 27.75 -1.23
C LEU A 10 -15.73 27.15 -0.05
N PHE A 11 -14.40 27.25 -0.10
CA PHE A 11 -13.57 26.82 1.01
C PHE A 11 -13.80 27.68 2.29
N ALA A 12 -13.81 29.00 2.13
CA ALA A 12 -14.09 29.92 3.24
C ALA A 12 -15.50 29.74 3.82
N ASP A 13 -16.48 29.53 2.94
CA ASP A 13 -17.88 29.29 3.28
C ASP A 13 -18.09 27.94 4.01
N GLY A 14 -17.22 26.95 3.83
CA GLY A 14 -17.29 25.65 4.49
C GLY A 14 -16.81 25.66 5.97
N GLY A 15 -16.26 26.79 6.44
CA GLY A 15 -15.87 26.98 7.82
C GLY A 15 -14.61 26.20 8.26
N TRP A 16 -14.39 26.12 9.57
CA TRP A 16 -13.15 25.56 10.14
C TRP A 16 -12.91 24.07 9.83
N MET A 17 -13.96 23.28 9.57
CA MET A 17 -13.85 21.88 9.21
C MET A 17 -13.17 21.63 7.87
N MET A 18 -13.07 22.63 7.02
CA MET A 18 -12.37 22.51 5.74
C MET A 18 -10.85 22.36 5.90
N TYR A 19 -10.26 22.96 6.96
CA TYR A 19 -8.81 22.89 7.19
C TYR A 19 -8.29 21.46 7.45
N PRO A 20 -8.87 20.69 8.39
CA PRO A 20 -8.45 19.32 8.59
C PRO A 20 -8.75 18.42 7.39
N LEU A 21 -9.82 18.65 6.61
CA LEU A 21 -10.09 17.92 5.39
C LEU A 21 -9.02 18.15 4.31
N VAL A 22 -8.57 19.39 4.15
CA VAL A 22 -7.45 19.70 3.24
C VAL A 22 -6.16 19.05 3.70
N LEU A 23 -5.87 19.08 5.01
CA LEU A 23 -4.70 18.40 5.56
C LEU A 23 -4.74 16.90 5.26
N CYS A 24 -5.88 16.25 5.50
CA CYS A 24 -6.09 14.84 5.15
C CYS A 24 -5.85 14.58 3.65
N SER A 25 -6.38 15.44 2.78
CA SER A 25 -6.20 15.35 1.33
C SER A 25 -4.73 15.45 0.93
N LEU A 26 -3.97 16.38 1.49
CA LEU A 26 -2.54 16.55 1.20
C LEU A 26 -1.72 15.33 1.65
N ILE A 27 -1.99 14.84 2.87
CA ILE A 27 -1.33 13.62 3.38
C ILE A 27 -1.65 12.43 2.47
N ALA A 28 -2.91 12.25 2.08
CA ALA A 28 -3.33 11.15 1.22
C ALA A 28 -2.65 11.21 -0.16
N VAL A 29 -2.58 12.38 -0.78
CA VAL A 29 -1.88 12.57 -2.06
C VAL A 29 -0.40 12.22 -1.93
N GLY A 30 0.27 12.67 -0.87
CA GLY A 30 1.67 12.32 -0.60
C GLY A 30 1.89 10.81 -0.49
N VAL A 31 1.02 10.11 0.28
CA VAL A 31 1.09 8.65 0.43
C VAL A 31 0.79 7.95 -0.90
N ILE A 32 -0.19 8.40 -1.67
CA ILE A 32 -0.54 7.83 -2.98
C ILE A 32 0.65 7.90 -3.93
N LEU A 33 1.29 9.07 -4.05
CA LEU A 33 2.45 9.26 -4.93
C LEU A 33 3.63 8.38 -4.51
N ALA A 34 3.94 8.32 -3.21
CA ALA A 34 4.99 7.47 -2.66
C ALA A 34 4.71 5.98 -2.94
N LYS A 35 3.47 5.54 -2.75
CA LYS A 35 3.06 4.14 -3.00
C LYS A 35 3.08 3.78 -4.47
N MET A 36 2.61 4.65 -5.32
CA MET A 36 2.63 4.43 -6.77
C MET A 36 4.07 4.22 -7.26
N TRP A 37 5.01 5.03 -6.79
CA TRP A 37 6.43 4.87 -7.09
C TRP A 37 6.99 3.55 -6.55
N THR A 38 6.77 3.25 -5.27
CA THR A 38 7.28 2.02 -4.63
C THR A 38 6.77 0.75 -5.31
N LEU A 39 5.46 0.69 -5.61
CA LEU A 39 4.87 -0.47 -6.27
C LEU A 39 5.32 -0.62 -7.73
N TRP A 40 5.53 0.49 -8.43
CA TRP A 40 6.05 0.45 -9.80
C TRP A 40 7.48 -0.14 -9.83
N VAL A 41 8.35 0.30 -8.94
CA VAL A 41 9.72 -0.23 -8.81
C VAL A 41 9.71 -1.70 -8.40
N ALA A 42 8.91 -2.08 -7.41
CA ALA A 42 8.79 -3.46 -6.94
C ALA A 42 8.30 -4.41 -8.05
N HIS A 43 7.30 -4.00 -8.81
CA HIS A 43 6.74 -4.82 -9.89
C HIS A 43 7.75 -5.02 -11.04
N ALA A 44 8.45 -3.96 -11.46
CA ALA A 44 9.46 -4.04 -12.52
C ALA A 44 10.65 -4.95 -12.14
N GLY A 45 11.07 -4.90 -10.87
CA GLY A 45 12.16 -5.73 -10.35
C GLY A 45 11.79 -7.21 -10.21
N THR A 46 10.56 -7.51 -9.79
CA THR A 46 10.12 -8.89 -9.50
C THR A 46 10.24 -9.83 -10.70
N ALA A 47 9.64 -9.47 -11.82
CA ALA A 47 9.63 -10.33 -13.01
C ALA A 47 11.04 -10.59 -13.57
N ARG A 48 11.90 -9.59 -13.50
CA ARG A 48 13.30 -9.70 -13.95
C ARG A 48 14.10 -10.65 -13.09
N VAL A 49 14.08 -10.44 -11.77
CA VAL A 49 14.85 -11.25 -10.81
C VAL A 49 14.42 -12.71 -10.85
N LEU A 50 13.12 -12.97 -10.81
CA LEU A 50 12.60 -14.34 -10.85
C LEU A 50 13.06 -15.08 -12.12
N ARG A 51 13.08 -14.41 -13.27
CA ARG A 51 13.56 -15.01 -14.51
C ARG A 51 15.07 -15.28 -14.48
N GLU A 52 15.88 -14.28 -14.12
CA GLU A 52 17.35 -14.42 -14.09
C GLU A 52 17.79 -15.50 -13.10
N VAL A 53 17.17 -15.56 -11.93
CA VAL A 53 17.46 -16.60 -10.92
C VAL A 53 16.98 -17.99 -11.40
N GLN A 54 15.82 -18.07 -12.06
CA GLN A 54 15.32 -19.31 -12.61
C GLN A 54 16.25 -19.85 -13.71
N GLU A 55 16.69 -19.00 -14.64
CA GLU A 55 17.63 -19.37 -15.71
C GLU A 55 18.96 -19.88 -15.14
N ALA A 56 19.51 -19.23 -14.12
CA ALA A 56 20.71 -19.68 -13.44
C ALA A 56 20.51 -21.02 -12.72
N ALA A 57 19.38 -21.21 -12.04
CA ALA A 57 19.05 -22.45 -11.35
C ALA A 57 18.83 -23.62 -12.34
N GLU A 58 18.19 -23.38 -13.49
CA GLU A 58 17.98 -24.38 -14.56
C GLU A 58 19.30 -24.83 -15.20
N SER A 59 20.31 -23.94 -15.26
CA SER A 59 21.65 -24.30 -15.72
C SER A 59 22.44 -25.11 -14.67
N GLY A 60 21.92 -25.32 -13.48
CA GLY A 60 22.57 -26.04 -12.37
C GLY A 60 23.52 -25.16 -11.55
N ASP A 61 23.63 -23.88 -11.84
CA ASP A 61 24.51 -22.93 -11.14
C ASP A 61 23.72 -22.19 -10.02
N LEU A 62 23.61 -22.88 -8.86
CA LEU A 62 22.93 -22.30 -7.68
C LEU A 62 23.72 -21.16 -7.02
N ASP A 63 25.05 -21.12 -7.19
CA ASP A 63 25.86 -20.03 -6.66
C ASP A 63 25.59 -18.75 -7.48
N ALA A 64 25.52 -18.84 -8.79
CA ALA A 64 25.09 -17.71 -9.63
C ALA A 64 23.65 -17.26 -9.29
N ALA A 65 22.71 -18.19 -9.11
CA ALA A 65 21.34 -17.89 -8.69
C ALA A 65 21.30 -17.16 -7.34
N TYR A 66 22.13 -17.59 -6.40
CA TYR A 66 22.26 -16.96 -5.09
C TYR A 66 22.84 -15.53 -5.19
N ASP A 67 23.90 -15.34 -5.98
CA ASP A 67 24.54 -14.04 -6.13
C ASP A 67 23.61 -13.04 -6.85
N ILE A 68 22.87 -13.46 -7.87
CA ILE A 68 21.84 -12.64 -8.52
C ILE A 68 20.79 -12.21 -7.52
N ALA A 69 20.26 -13.14 -6.70
CA ALA A 69 19.25 -12.80 -5.70
C ALA A 69 19.79 -11.91 -4.59
N ARG A 70 21.07 -12.07 -4.20
CA ARG A 70 21.72 -11.24 -3.17
C ARG A 70 21.96 -9.81 -3.64
N ASP A 71 22.40 -9.64 -4.88
CA ASP A 71 22.82 -8.33 -5.40
C ASP A 71 21.67 -7.52 -5.99
N THR A 72 20.47 -8.14 -6.09
CA THR A 72 19.28 -7.45 -6.60
C THR A 72 18.42 -6.98 -5.43
N PRO A 73 18.16 -5.68 -5.29
CA PRO A 73 17.24 -5.18 -4.26
C PRO A 73 15.78 -5.46 -4.65
N GLY A 74 14.98 -5.84 -3.68
CA GLY A 74 13.54 -5.97 -3.85
C GLY A 74 12.95 -7.19 -3.14
N PRO A 75 11.61 -7.19 -2.94
CA PRO A 75 10.94 -8.21 -2.14
C PRO A 75 11.04 -9.62 -2.76
N ALA A 76 10.97 -9.75 -4.08
CA ALA A 76 11.10 -11.02 -4.77
C ALA A 76 12.50 -11.64 -4.56
N ALA A 77 13.55 -10.83 -4.66
CA ALA A 77 14.93 -11.25 -4.42
C ALA A 77 15.11 -11.71 -2.97
N ALA A 78 14.53 -11.00 -1.99
CA ALA A 78 14.61 -11.35 -0.57
C ALA A 78 13.98 -12.73 -0.29
N ILE A 79 12.81 -13.02 -0.87
CA ILE A 79 12.11 -14.29 -0.69
C ILE A 79 12.91 -15.45 -1.29
N VAL A 80 13.39 -15.28 -2.52
CA VAL A 80 14.20 -16.28 -3.22
C VAL A 80 15.52 -16.51 -2.50
N LEU A 81 16.20 -15.44 -2.09
CA LEU A 81 17.45 -15.50 -1.34
C LEU A 81 17.28 -16.26 -0.02
N ALA A 82 16.15 -16.08 0.69
CA ALA A 82 15.84 -16.83 1.90
C ALA A 82 15.77 -18.34 1.66
N GLY A 83 15.16 -18.75 0.54
CA GLY A 83 15.13 -20.15 0.11
C GLY A 83 16.52 -20.67 -0.28
N LEU A 84 17.20 -20.01 -1.22
CA LEU A 84 18.52 -20.41 -1.70
C LEU A 84 19.59 -20.46 -0.59
N ARG A 85 19.52 -19.54 0.37
CA ARG A 85 20.41 -19.54 1.53
C ARG A 85 20.29 -20.81 2.37
N ARG A 86 19.11 -21.38 2.48
CA ARG A 86 18.87 -22.65 3.17
C ARG A 86 19.41 -23.82 2.37
N VAL A 87 19.20 -23.84 1.05
CA VAL A 87 19.78 -24.85 0.14
C VAL A 87 21.28 -24.89 0.30
N ARG A 88 21.96 -23.75 0.27
CA ARG A 88 23.41 -23.64 0.38
C ARG A 88 23.97 -24.11 1.72
N ASN A 89 23.20 -23.97 2.82
CA ASN A 89 23.63 -24.38 4.16
C ASN A 89 23.48 -25.89 4.44
N GLY A 90 23.03 -26.69 3.46
CA GLY A 90 23.03 -28.15 3.52
C GLY A 90 22.11 -28.80 4.55
N ARG A 91 21.09 -28.10 5.04
CA ARG A 91 20.08 -28.62 5.95
C ARG A 91 18.71 -28.46 5.33
N LEU A 92 18.26 -29.49 4.63
CA LEU A 92 17.03 -29.41 3.85
C LEU A 92 15.99 -30.43 4.29
N THR A 93 14.95 -29.92 4.95
CA THR A 93 13.60 -30.47 4.82
C THR A 93 12.80 -29.51 3.91
N LYS A 94 12.03 -30.08 2.95
CA LYS A 94 11.19 -29.28 2.04
C LYS A 94 10.34 -28.27 2.81
N GLY A 95 9.79 -28.66 3.97
CA GLY A 95 8.98 -27.79 4.83
C GLY A 95 9.75 -26.60 5.44
N GLU A 96 11.05 -26.72 5.69
CA GLU A 96 11.87 -25.60 6.20
C GLU A 96 12.12 -24.53 5.13
N LEU A 97 12.25 -24.92 3.86
CA LEU A 97 12.40 -24.01 2.75
C LEU A 97 11.11 -23.21 2.52
N GLU A 98 9.99 -23.93 2.48
CA GLU A 98 8.67 -23.31 2.34
C GLU A 98 8.39 -22.34 3.47
N THR A 99 8.70 -22.72 4.71
CA THR A 99 8.53 -21.86 5.88
C THR A 99 9.44 -20.62 5.82
N ALA A 100 10.69 -20.75 5.37
CA ALA A 100 11.60 -19.62 5.25
C ALA A 100 11.12 -18.62 4.19
N ALA A 101 10.66 -19.12 3.04
CA ALA A 101 10.10 -18.29 1.98
C ALA A 101 8.82 -17.57 2.45
N ALA A 102 7.89 -18.30 3.08
CA ALA A 102 6.64 -17.74 3.59
C ALA A 102 6.88 -16.69 4.70
N THR A 103 7.81 -16.96 5.62
CA THR A 103 8.16 -15.98 6.67
C THR A 103 8.74 -14.70 6.09
N THR A 104 9.65 -14.84 5.12
CA THR A 104 10.23 -13.67 4.45
C THR A 104 9.18 -12.93 3.63
N GLY A 105 8.29 -13.66 2.93
CA GLY A 105 7.16 -13.09 2.20
C GLY A 105 6.24 -12.27 3.10
N ALA A 106 5.91 -12.77 4.30
CA ALA A 106 5.10 -12.03 5.27
C ALA A 106 5.77 -10.73 5.76
N ILE A 107 7.09 -10.74 5.92
CA ILE A 107 7.86 -9.54 6.28
C ILE A 107 7.82 -8.52 5.14
N GLU A 108 8.08 -8.95 3.90
CA GLU A 108 8.04 -8.09 2.72
C GLU A 108 6.64 -7.52 2.46
N LEU A 109 5.58 -8.34 2.70
CA LEU A 109 4.19 -7.87 2.67
C LEU A 109 3.98 -6.70 3.62
N SER A 110 4.42 -6.86 4.88
CA SER A 110 4.29 -5.81 5.89
C SER A 110 4.97 -4.49 5.46
N PHE A 111 6.10 -4.56 4.75
CA PHE A 111 6.76 -3.39 4.18
C PHE A 111 5.96 -2.79 3.01
N LEU A 112 5.42 -3.62 2.13
CA LEU A 112 4.60 -3.16 1.02
C LEU A 112 3.27 -2.57 1.46
N GLU A 113 2.71 -2.98 2.59
CA GLU A 113 1.47 -2.44 3.15
C GLU A 113 1.65 -1.13 3.94
N ARG A 114 2.89 -0.79 4.32
CA ARG A 114 3.15 0.44 5.09
C ARG A 114 2.57 1.67 4.38
N GLY A 115 1.84 2.48 5.14
CA GLY A 115 1.16 3.69 4.64
C GLY A 115 -0.23 3.43 4.06
N LEU A 116 -0.64 2.20 3.71
CA LEU A 116 -2.02 1.91 3.31
C LEU A 116 -3.00 2.15 4.46
N VAL A 117 -2.57 1.88 5.70
CA VAL A 117 -3.36 2.18 6.91
C VAL A 117 -3.72 3.66 6.99
N ILE A 118 -2.83 4.57 6.58
CA ILE A 118 -3.09 6.01 6.55
C ILE A 118 -4.19 6.31 5.52
N LEU A 119 -4.13 5.73 4.32
CA LEU A 119 -5.17 5.92 3.30
C LEU A 119 -6.51 5.36 3.75
N ALA A 120 -6.53 4.16 4.34
CA ALA A 120 -7.74 3.55 4.91
C ALA A 120 -8.35 4.44 6.01
N THR A 121 -7.51 4.97 6.90
CA THR A 121 -7.96 5.87 7.96
C THR A 121 -8.57 7.14 7.39
N ILE A 122 -7.90 7.79 6.42
CA ILE A 122 -8.41 9.02 5.81
C ILE A 122 -9.71 8.75 5.03
N ALA A 123 -9.79 7.64 4.27
CA ALA A 123 -10.99 7.24 3.54
C ALA A 123 -12.22 7.09 4.45
N ASN A 124 -12.03 6.61 5.68
CA ASN A 124 -13.09 6.45 6.67
C ASN A 124 -13.36 7.75 7.46
N VAL A 125 -12.31 8.48 7.84
CA VAL A 125 -12.44 9.66 8.72
C VAL A 125 -12.93 10.88 7.94
N ALA A 126 -12.53 11.08 6.68
CA ALA A 126 -12.92 12.26 5.91
C ALA A 126 -14.46 12.43 5.76
N PRO A 127 -15.27 11.38 5.46
CA PRO A 127 -16.72 11.50 5.47
C PRO A 127 -17.29 11.81 6.84
N LEU A 128 -16.72 11.23 7.92
CA LEU A 128 -17.16 11.50 9.30
C LEU A 128 -16.89 12.96 9.68
N MET A 129 -15.76 13.52 9.25
CA MET A 129 -15.47 14.94 9.44
C MET A 129 -16.44 15.83 8.64
N GLY A 130 -16.79 15.42 7.41
CA GLY A 130 -17.83 16.08 6.63
C GLY A 130 -19.18 16.06 7.36
N PHE A 131 -19.56 14.91 7.90
CA PHE A 131 -20.79 14.78 8.70
C PHE A 131 -20.74 15.61 9.99
N LEU A 132 -19.61 15.65 10.70
CA LEU A 132 -19.43 16.53 11.85
C LEU A 132 -19.62 18.01 11.46
N GLY A 133 -19.19 18.39 10.26
CA GLY A 133 -19.44 19.71 9.70
C GLY A 133 -20.93 20.03 9.51
N THR A 134 -21.78 19.02 9.18
CA THR A 134 -23.23 19.25 9.11
C THR A 134 -23.80 19.54 10.48
N VAL A 135 -23.38 18.82 11.50
CA VAL A 135 -23.83 19.05 12.88
C VAL A 135 -23.43 20.46 13.33
N ALA A 136 -22.17 20.85 13.10
CA ALA A 136 -21.68 22.19 13.43
C ALA A 136 -22.44 23.28 12.66
N GLY A 137 -22.69 23.11 11.37
CA GLY A 137 -23.45 24.05 10.54
C GLY A 137 -24.90 24.22 11.01
N MET A 138 -25.55 23.12 11.39
CA MET A 138 -26.91 23.17 11.93
C MET A 138 -26.98 23.85 13.32
N ILE A 139 -25.99 23.61 14.19
CA ILE A 139 -25.88 24.32 15.47
C ILE A 139 -25.79 25.84 15.25
N LEU A 140 -24.95 26.27 14.30
CA LEU A 140 -24.84 27.68 13.94
C LEU A 140 -26.16 28.27 13.39
N ALA A 141 -26.88 27.48 12.57
CA ALA A 141 -28.18 27.92 12.07
C ALA A 141 -29.21 28.14 13.19
N PHE A 142 -29.31 27.21 14.14
CA PHE A 142 -30.24 27.32 15.24
C PHE A 142 -29.82 28.41 16.23
N ALA A 143 -28.54 28.59 16.50
CA ALA A 143 -28.05 29.68 17.32
C ALA A 143 -28.40 31.05 16.74
N ALA A 144 -28.31 31.21 15.42
CA ALA A 144 -28.72 32.44 14.74
C ALA A 144 -30.24 32.72 14.86
N ILE A 145 -31.08 31.68 14.85
CA ILE A 145 -32.52 31.81 15.07
C ILE A 145 -32.80 32.22 16.52
N GLU A 146 -32.12 31.60 17.49
CA GLU A 146 -32.27 31.90 18.91
C GLU A 146 -31.94 33.37 19.22
N GLU A 147 -30.79 33.83 18.66
CA GLU A 147 -30.35 35.22 18.84
C GLU A 147 -31.31 36.24 18.20
N ALA A 148 -31.82 35.95 16.99
CA ALA A 148 -32.71 36.84 16.26
C ALA A 148 -34.16 36.84 16.82
N GLY A 149 -34.57 35.77 17.52
CA GLY A 149 -35.95 35.59 18.01
C GLY A 149 -36.98 35.38 16.90
N THR A 150 -36.56 35.32 15.63
CA THR A 150 -37.42 35.14 14.45
C THR A 150 -36.77 34.16 13.48
N VAL A 151 -37.59 33.39 12.75
CA VAL A 151 -37.13 32.45 11.74
C VAL A 151 -37.13 33.15 10.38
N GLU A 152 -35.98 33.71 10.02
CA GLU A 152 -35.79 34.25 8.68
C GLU A 152 -35.00 33.25 7.80
N PRO A 153 -35.40 33.00 6.54
CA PRO A 153 -34.69 32.08 5.64
C PRO A 153 -33.19 32.41 5.43
N SER A 154 -32.85 33.71 5.48
CA SER A 154 -31.47 34.19 5.34
C SER A 154 -30.56 33.76 6.48
N LEU A 155 -31.08 33.71 7.73
CA LEU A 155 -30.33 33.29 8.92
C LEU A 155 -29.99 31.82 8.88
N VAL A 156 -30.91 30.98 8.42
CA VAL A 156 -30.74 29.54 8.38
C VAL A 156 -29.86 29.11 7.16
N ALA A 157 -29.94 29.83 6.04
CA ALA A 157 -29.25 29.52 4.82
C ALA A 157 -27.73 29.44 4.99
N GLY A 158 -27.13 30.29 5.85
CA GLY A 158 -25.71 30.28 6.15
C GLY A 158 -25.23 28.96 6.78
N GLY A 159 -25.90 28.49 7.84
CA GLY A 159 -25.57 27.24 8.50
C GLY A 159 -25.81 26.02 7.64
N ILE A 160 -26.89 25.97 6.87
CA ILE A 160 -27.17 24.91 5.91
C ILE A 160 -26.07 24.84 4.83
N LYS A 161 -25.63 26.00 4.32
CA LYS A 161 -24.56 26.10 3.33
C LYS A 161 -23.26 25.46 3.88
N VAL A 162 -22.86 25.82 5.10
CA VAL A 162 -21.69 25.21 5.77
C VAL A 162 -21.83 23.69 5.87
N ALA A 163 -22.99 23.21 6.32
CA ALA A 163 -23.30 21.79 6.46
C ALA A 163 -23.14 21.02 5.14
N LEU A 164 -23.74 21.51 4.07
CA LEU A 164 -23.67 20.85 2.78
C LEU A 164 -22.27 20.87 2.17
N LEU A 165 -21.55 22.00 2.29
CA LEU A 165 -20.19 22.14 1.74
C LEU A 165 -19.20 21.21 2.42
N THR A 166 -19.27 21.09 3.74
CA THR A 166 -18.37 20.21 4.49
C THR A 166 -18.60 18.73 4.17
N THR A 167 -19.85 18.29 4.04
CA THR A 167 -20.17 16.94 3.62
C THR A 167 -19.68 16.64 2.22
N ALA A 168 -19.96 17.54 1.27
CA ALA A 168 -19.47 17.41 -0.10
C ALA A 168 -17.94 17.34 -0.15
N ALA A 169 -17.23 18.16 0.61
CA ALA A 169 -15.78 18.16 0.69
C ALA A 169 -15.25 16.84 1.29
N GLY A 170 -15.84 16.32 2.36
CA GLY A 170 -15.47 15.04 2.96
C GLY A 170 -15.61 13.88 1.99
N LEU A 171 -16.69 13.83 1.21
CA LEU A 171 -16.91 12.80 0.20
C LEU A 171 -15.96 12.95 -1.01
N ILE A 172 -15.71 14.17 -1.47
CA ILE A 172 -14.75 14.45 -2.56
C ILE A 172 -13.34 13.96 -2.20
N VAL A 173 -12.96 14.07 -0.93
CA VAL A 173 -11.68 13.56 -0.44
C VAL A 173 -11.72 12.03 -0.31
N ALA A 174 -12.75 11.47 0.29
CA ALA A 174 -12.81 10.05 0.65
C ALA A 174 -12.94 9.12 -0.55
N VAL A 175 -13.78 9.45 -1.53
CA VAL A 175 -14.10 8.56 -2.66
C VAL A 175 -12.85 8.20 -3.49
N PRO A 176 -12.04 9.16 -3.99
CA PRO A 176 -10.84 8.82 -4.76
C PRO A 176 -9.79 8.10 -3.91
N ILE A 177 -9.67 8.43 -2.63
CA ILE A 177 -8.72 7.76 -1.72
C ILE A 177 -9.13 6.30 -1.51
N ASN A 178 -10.41 6.01 -1.31
CA ASN A 178 -10.90 4.65 -1.13
C ASN A 178 -10.68 3.79 -2.39
N ILE A 179 -10.96 4.34 -3.57
CA ILE A 179 -10.71 3.66 -4.85
C ILE A 179 -9.22 3.35 -4.99
N THR A 180 -8.35 4.33 -4.71
CA THR A 180 -6.90 4.15 -4.82
C THR A 180 -6.35 3.17 -3.78
N TYR A 181 -6.87 3.20 -2.56
CA TYR A 181 -6.54 2.23 -1.52
C TYR A 181 -6.83 0.79 -1.96
N ASN A 182 -8.05 0.52 -2.44
CA ASN A 182 -8.43 -0.80 -2.92
C ASN A 182 -7.59 -1.25 -4.13
N PHE A 183 -7.25 -0.32 -5.02
CA PHE A 183 -6.33 -0.60 -6.12
C PHE A 183 -4.95 -1.03 -5.62
N PHE A 184 -4.38 -0.33 -4.64
CA PHE A 184 -3.07 -0.69 -4.08
C PHE A 184 -3.10 -2.02 -3.34
N VAL A 185 -4.12 -2.29 -2.53
CA VAL A 185 -4.29 -3.59 -1.85
C VAL A 185 -4.29 -4.71 -2.88
N THR A 186 -5.14 -4.64 -3.89
CA THR A 186 -5.21 -5.67 -4.94
C THR A 186 -3.88 -5.83 -5.70
N ARG A 187 -3.15 -4.74 -5.89
CA ARG A 187 -1.85 -4.77 -6.58
C ARG A 187 -0.77 -5.44 -5.73
N ILE A 188 -0.76 -5.18 -4.43
CA ILE A 188 0.16 -5.79 -3.46
C ILE A 188 -0.12 -7.29 -3.36
N ASP A 189 -1.39 -7.68 -3.20
CA ASP A 189 -1.79 -9.09 -3.10
C ASP A 189 -1.31 -9.89 -4.33
N ARG A 190 -1.51 -9.36 -5.53
CA ARG A 190 -1.03 -10.00 -6.77
C ARG A 190 0.49 -10.11 -6.80
N LEU A 191 1.20 -9.04 -6.42
CA LEU A 191 2.66 -9.05 -6.41
C LEU A 191 3.21 -10.12 -5.47
N ILE A 192 2.57 -10.32 -4.32
CA ILE A 192 2.96 -11.34 -3.35
C ILE A 192 2.74 -12.74 -3.90
N VAL A 193 1.57 -12.99 -4.49
CA VAL A 193 1.28 -14.28 -5.13
C VAL A 193 2.31 -14.59 -6.22
N ASP A 194 2.66 -13.62 -7.06
CA ASP A 194 3.67 -13.77 -8.10
C ASP A 194 5.05 -14.10 -7.51
N MET A 195 5.43 -13.43 -6.43
CA MET A 195 6.69 -13.67 -5.72
C MET A 195 6.74 -15.04 -5.05
N GLU A 196 5.67 -15.44 -4.36
CA GLU A 196 5.57 -16.74 -3.71
C GLU A 196 5.62 -17.88 -4.73
N GLN A 197 4.85 -17.77 -5.81
CA GLN A 197 4.88 -18.78 -6.88
C GLN A 197 6.24 -18.87 -7.58
N GLY A 198 6.88 -17.73 -7.82
CA GLY A 198 8.22 -17.68 -8.39
C GLY A 198 9.26 -18.31 -7.46
N ALA A 199 9.24 -17.96 -6.19
CA ALA A 199 10.12 -18.54 -5.20
C ALA A 199 9.92 -20.05 -5.05
N GLN A 200 8.65 -20.51 -5.04
CA GLN A 200 8.31 -21.93 -4.95
C GLN A 200 8.86 -22.74 -6.14
N LYS A 201 8.79 -22.20 -7.35
CA LYS A 201 9.38 -22.86 -8.53
C LYS A 201 10.90 -23.04 -8.37
N ILE A 202 11.60 -21.99 -7.94
CA ILE A 202 13.04 -22.00 -7.73
C ILE A 202 13.43 -22.97 -6.62
N ILE A 203 12.68 -23.00 -5.53
CA ILE A 203 12.90 -23.93 -4.40
C ILE A 203 12.70 -25.37 -4.84
N ASN A 204 11.65 -25.67 -5.59
CA ASN A 204 11.40 -27.01 -6.09
C ASN A 204 12.50 -27.45 -7.08
N LEU A 205 12.94 -26.58 -7.97
CA LEU A 205 14.02 -26.84 -8.89
C LEU A 205 15.35 -27.12 -8.14
N ALA A 206 15.69 -26.31 -7.15
CA ALA A 206 16.86 -26.53 -6.32
C ALA A 206 16.81 -27.86 -5.55
N TRP A 207 15.63 -28.24 -5.06
CA TRP A 207 15.40 -29.52 -4.40
C TRP A 207 15.57 -30.71 -5.35
N ASP A 208 15.02 -30.61 -6.58
CA ASP A 208 15.14 -31.68 -7.58
C ASP A 208 16.58 -31.87 -8.03
N LEU A 209 17.35 -30.79 -8.22
CA LEU A 209 18.77 -30.83 -8.58
C LEU A 209 19.64 -31.47 -7.47
N GLU A 210 19.32 -31.20 -6.20
CA GLU A 210 20.00 -31.84 -5.06
C GLU A 210 19.70 -33.35 -5.01
N ARG A 211 18.43 -33.73 -5.16
CA ARG A 211 18.03 -35.14 -5.15
C ARG A 211 18.65 -35.94 -6.29
N ASP A 212 18.83 -35.32 -7.45
CA ASP A 212 19.44 -35.97 -8.63
C ASP A 212 20.97 -36.02 -8.55
N GLY A 213 21.59 -35.55 -7.46
CA GLY A 213 23.04 -35.56 -7.24
C GLY A 213 23.83 -34.67 -8.20
N LYS A 214 23.14 -33.72 -8.86
CA LYS A 214 23.75 -32.76 -9.78
C LYS A 214 24.41 -31.59 -9.09
N ILE A 215 24.17 -31.44 -7.78
CA ILE A 215 24.75 -30.40 -6.94
C ILE A 215 25.42 -31.09 -5.76
N GLU A 216 26.76 -31.04 -5.69
CA GLU A 216 27.45 -31.30 -4.44
C GLU A 216 27.18 -30.13 -3.49
N VAL A 217 26.38 -30.39 -2.46
CA VAL A 217 26.15 -29.40 -1.38
C VAL A 217 27.52 -29.05 -0.79
N ILE A 218 27.95 -27.83 -0.92
CA ILE A 218 29.24 -27.28 -0.47
C ILE A 218 29.47 -27.47 1.05
N ALA A 219 28.47 -27.93 1.80
CA ALA A 219 28.56 -28.28 3.21
C ALA A 219 29.56 -29.43 3.52
N ALA A 220 29.94 -30.28 2.56
CA ALA A 220 30.86 -31.36 2.74
C ALA A 220 32.35 -30.96 2.64
N LYS A 221 32.67 -29.72 2.24
CA LYS A 221 34.06 -29.28 1.97
C LYS A 221 34.68 -28.38 3.04
N LYS A 222 34.09 -28.28 4.23
CA LYS A 222 34.73 -27.66 5.43
C LYS A 222 34.61 -28.54 6.65
N LEU A 223 35.34 -29.62 6.65
CA LEU A 223 35.88 -30.32 7.81
C LEU A 223 37.33 -30.67 7.52
#